data_90ac847a67f0ca824c0e5fe527ca9974
#
_entry.id   90ac847a67f0ca824c0e5fe527ca9974
#
_cell.length_a   1.000
_cell.length_b   1.000
_cell.length_c   1.000
_cell.angle_alpha   90.00
_cell.angle_beta   90.00
_cell.angle_gamma   90.00
#
_symmetry.space_group_name_H-M   'P 1'
#
loop_
_entity.id
_entity.type
_entity.pdbx_description
1 polymer ?
#
loop_
_entity_poly.entity_id
_entity_poly.type
_entity_poly.pdbx_seq_one_letter_code
_entity_poly.pdbx_strand_id
1 'polypeptide(L)'
;MQIIDFLEATELKTKTENEKAELLCFYHYKETGDSVFTMALISELMVNSGFNAPNTSRLKDKLIKGKDKAFLKTKGKAMTIEFVPAILQSLEKSIGCLWLDSTTIESSSELIDETKFCGYRGYLDRLIQQINHSYTNNCYDAAAVLLRRLFEVLLVLSYQKLGIDSEIKDASGNGYIMLEGIVRNAKANRTLNLSRIKNEFDTFRMVGNFSAHNITYTAGKKDIDDIKLNYRVMLEELYNKAGLI
;
A
#
# COMPACT_ATOMS: atom_id res chain seq x y z
N MET A 1 6.99 -15.57 -3.30
CA MET A 1 7.19 -15.72 -1.83
C MET A 1 7.99 -16.98 -1.54
N GLN A 2 8.98 -16.99 -0.61
CA GLN A 2 9.70 -18.22 -0.28
C GLN A 2 8.81 -19.15 0.55
N ILE A 3 8.90 -20.48 0.27
CA ILE A 3 8.07 -21.47 0.99
C ILE A 3 8.31 -21.44 2.51
N ILE A 4 9.56 -21.20 2.94
CA ILE A 4 9.94 -21.15 4.36
C ILE A 4 9.19 -20.04 5.08
N ASP A 5 9.14 -18.83 4.48
CA ASP A 5 8.44 -17.67 5.04
C ASP A 5 6.93 -17.93 5.13
N PHE A 6 6.37 -18.63 4.12
CA PHE A 6 4.96 -19.03 4.13
C PHE A 6 4.64 -20.03 5.26
N LEU A 7 5.50 -21.04 5.46
CA LEU A 7 5.35 -22.03 6.52
C LEU A 7 5.35 -21.38 7.92
N GLU A 8 6.19 -20.36 8.12
CA GLU A 8 6.27 -19.61 9.37
C GLU A 8 5.06 -18.68 9.55
N ALA A 9 4.75 -17.87 8.55
CA ALA A 9 3.64 -16.91 8.60
C ALA A 9 2.27 -17.55 8.82
N THR A 10 2.08 -18.79 8.33
CA THR A 10 0.84 -19.54 8.49
C THR A 10 0.85 -20.50 9.69
N GLU A 11 1.95 -20.57 10.43
CA GLU A 11 2.16 -21.54 11.52
C GLU A 11 1.86 -22.99 11.07
N LEU A 12 2.23 -23.33 9.83
CA LEU A 12 1.78 -24.55 9.16
C LEU A 12 2.13 -25.83 9.94
N LYS A 13 3.21 -25.82 10.71
CA LYS A 13 3.64 -26.97 11.54
C LYS A 13 2.58 -27.38 12.56
N THR A 14 1.81 -26.45 13.10
CA THR A 14 0.79 -26.68 14.14
C THR A 14 -0.57 -27.11 13.59
N LYS A 15 -0.79 -26.93 12.28
CA LYS A 15 -2.07 -27.19 11.61
C LYS A 15 -2.34 -28.69 11.42
N THR A 16 -3.61 -29.04 11.26
CA THR A 16 -4.05 -30.39 10.92
C THR A 16 -3.62 -30.80 9.51
N GLU A 17 -3.65 -32.09 9.20
CA GLU A 17 -3.31 -32.64 7.88
C GLU A 17 -4.12 -31.98 6.73
N ASN A 18 -5.40 -31.72 6.98
CA ASN A 18 -6.28 -31.07 5.99
C ASN A 18 -5.93 -29.61 5.76
N GLU A 19 -5.73 -28.84 6.83
CA GLU A 19 -5.33 -27.43 6.76
C GLU A 19 -3.95 -27.27 6.11
N LYS A 20 -3.02 -28.19 6.37
CA LYS A 20 -1.72 -28.24 5.69
C LYS A 20 -1.89 -28.40 4.18
N ALA A 21 -2.71 -29.37 3.76
CA ALA A 21 -2.98 -29.61 2.35
C ALA A 21 -3.66 -28.39 1.69
N GLU A 22 -4.64 -27.80 2.35
CA GLU A 22 -5.36 -26.61 1.88
C GLU A 22 -4.41 -25.42 1.68
N LEU A 23 -3.61 -25.08 2.69
CA LEU A 23 -2.68 -23.96 2.63
C LEU A 23 -1.55 -24.17 1.62
N LEU A 24 -1.03 -25.40 1.48
CA LEU A 24 -0.02 -25.70 0.48
C LEU A 24 -0.57 -25.67 -0.95
N CYS A 25 -1.82 -26.09 -1.16
CA CYS A 25 -2.51 -25.90 -2.44
C CYS A 25 -2.71 -24.42 -2.74
N PHE A 26 -3.04 -23.58 -1.75
CA PHE A 26 -3.16 -22.16 -1.93
C PHE A 26 -1.79 -21.52 -2.25
N TYR A 27 -0.72 -21.92 -1.57
CA TYR A 27 0.64 -21.50 -1.90
C TYR A 27 0.98 -21.83 -3.37
N HIS A 28 0.75 -23.08 -3.78
CA HIS A 28 0.99 -23.51 -5.15
C HIS A 28 0.18 -22.68 -6.17
N TYR A 29 -1.10 -22.45 -5.90
CA TYR A 29 -1.95 -21.59 -6.72
C TYR A 29 -1.39 -20.18 -6.87
N LYS A 30 -0.92 -19.57 -5.79
CA LYS A 30 -0.32 -18.23 -5.81
C LYS A 30 0.98 -18.16 -6.62
N GLU A 31 1.79 -19.23 -6.61
CA GLU A 31 3.08 -19.26 -7.31
C GLU A 31 2.93 -19.64 -8.79
N THR A 32 1.96 -20.46 -9.16
CA THR A 32 1.84 -21.03 -10.52
C THR A 32 0.61 -20.55 -11.30
N GLY A 33 -0.44 -20.11 -10.59
CA GLY A 33 -1.76 -19.83 -11.15
C GLY A 33 -2.64 -21.08 -11.32
N ASP A 34 -2.13 -22.28 -11.01
CA ASP A 34 -2.87 -23.53 -11.18
C ASP A 34 -3.87 -23.74 -10.04
N SER A 35 -5.16 -23.80 -10.36
CA SER A 35 -6.27 -23.98 -9.41
C SER A 35 -6.78 -25.43 -9.32
N VAL A 36 -6.18 -26.36 -10.06
CA VAL A 36 -6.60 -27.77 -10.16
C VAL A 36 -5.49 -28.68 -9.64
N PHE A 37 -5.82 -29.51 -8.67
CA PHE A 37 -4.84 -30.32 -7.96
C PHE A 37 -5.11 -31.81 -8.10
N THR A 38 -4.05 -32.61 -8.24
CA THR A 38 -4.10 -34.06 -8.06
C THR A 38 -3.67 -34.45 -6.65
N MET A 39 -4.11 -35.62 -6.18
CA MET A 39 -3.66 -36.11 -4.87
C MET A 39 -2.15 -36.41 -4.83
N ALA A 40 -1.56 -36.72 -6.00
CA ALA A 40 -0.11 -36.90 -6.12
C ALA A 40 0.62 -35.56 -5.89
N LEU A 41 0.18 -34.49 -6.53
CA LEU A 41 0.72 -33.13 -6.34
C LEU A 41 0.60 -32.69 -4.87
N ILE A 42 -0.56 -32.90 -4.24
CA ILE A 42 -0.76 -32.52 -2.83
C ILE A 42 0.21 -33.31 -1.91
N SER A 43 0.41 -34.59 -2.16
CA SER A 43 1.37 -35.41 -1.42
C SER A 43 2.80 -34.90 -1.61
N GLU A 44 3.17 -34.54 -2.84
CA GLU A 44 4.47 -33.98 -3.17
C GLU A 44 4.70 -32.62 -2.46
N LEU A 45 3.72 -31.71 -2.50
CA LEU A 45 3.78 -30.43 -1.81
C LEU A 45 4.00 -30.60 -0.30
N MET A 46 3.31 -31.55 0.32
CA MET A 46 3.48 -31.85 1.74
C MET A 46 4.89 -32.40 2.06
N VAL A 47 5.40 -33.34 1.26
CA VAL A 47 6.73 -33.90 1.45
C VAL A 47 7.83 -32.84 1.23
N ASN A 48 7.74 -32.05 0.16
CA ASN A 48 8.69 -31.00 -0.14
C ASN A 48 8.70 -29.88 0.93
N SER A 49 7.59 -29.73 1.66
CA SER A 49 7.48 -28.82 2.79
C SER A 49 7.91 -29.43 4.14
N GLY A 50 8.49 -30.64 4.14
CA GLY A 50 9.02 -31.30 5.32
C GLY A 50 7.99 -32.04 6.16
N PHE A 51 6.80 -32.33 5.62
CA PHE A 51 5.78 -33.16 6.29
C PHE A 51 5.80 -34.60 5.80
N ASN A 52 5.21 -35.49 6.58
CA ASN A 52 5.05 -36.88 6.17
C ASN A 52 4.10 -37.01 4.99
N ALA A 53 4.36 -37.98 4.11
CA ALA A 53 3.45 -38.31 3.02
C ALA A 53 2.07 -38.71 3.58
N PRO A 54 0.97 -38.07 3.13
CA PRO A 54 -0.36 -38.39 3.65
C PRO A 54 -0.93 -39.68 3.05
N ASN A 55 -1.89 -40.27 3.73
CA ASN A 55 -2.74 -41.27 3.09
C ASN A 55 -3.69 -40.57 2.12
N THR A 56 -3.38 -40.62 0.82
CA THR A 56 -4.05 -39.85 -0.21
C THR A 56 -5.55 -40.13 -0.33
N SER A 57 -5.99 -41.37 -0.12
CA SER A 57 -7.41 -41.72 -0.17
C SER A 57 -8.18 -41.09 1.00
N ARG A 58 -7.66 -41.25 2.23
CA ARG A 58 -8.26 -40.67 3.42
C ARG A 58 -8.24 -39.12 3.37
N LEU A 59 -7.12 -38.55 2.97
CA LEU A 59 -7.00 -37.09 2.84
C LEU A 59 -7.99 -36.56 1.81
N LYS A 60 -8.10 -37.17 0.62
CA LYS A 60 -9.07 -36.79 -0.40
C LYS A 60 -10.48 -36.77 0.17
N ASP A 61 -10.88 -37.81 0.84
CA ASP A 61 -12.23 -37.87 1.43
C ASP A 61 -12.49 -36.74 2.42
N LYS A 62 -11.53 -36.37 3.23
CA LYS A 62 -11.63 -35.24 4.16
C LYS A 62 -11.71 -33.89 3.45
N LEU A 63 -10.96 -33.71 2.36
CA LEU A 63 -10.92 -32.44 1.63
C LEU A 63 -12.21 -32.16 0.83
N ILE A 64 -12.89 -33.22 0.34
CA ILE A 64 -14.07 -33.07 -0.56
C ILE A 64 -15.41 -33.45 0.09
N LYS A 65 -15.40 -34.04 1.27
CA LYS A 65 -16.63 -34.47 1.98
C LYS A 65 -16.84 -33.61 3.23
N GLY A 66 -18.09 -33.47 3.63
CA GLY A 66 -18.45 -32.75 4.84
C GLY A 66 -19.00 -31.35 4.55
N LYS A 67 -19.41 -30.67 5.63
CA LYS A 67 -20.03 -29.34 5.57
C LYS A 67 -19.00 -28.24 5.29
N ASP A 68 -17.79 -28.44 5.78
CA ASP A 68 -16.66 -27.49 5.70
C ASP A 68 -15.60 -27.95 4.69
N LYS A 69 -16.00 -28.57 3.60
CA LYS A 69 -15.10 -29.05 2.56
C LYS A 69 -14.40 -27.88 1.86
N ALA A 70 -13.09 -27.95 1.75
CA ALA A 70 -12.28 -26.94 1.07
C ALA A 70 -12.26 -27.11 -0.46
N PHE A 71 -12.52 -28.32 -0.96
CA PHE A 71 -12.40 -28.65 -2.38
C PHE A 71 -13.65 -29.32 -2.94
N LEU A 72 -13.80 -29.17 -4.27
CA LEU A 72 -14.77 -29.88 -5.10
C LEU A 72 -14.05 -30.81 -6.08
N LYS A 73 -14.74 -31.83 -6.56
CA LYS A 73 -14.25 -32.62 -7.70
C LYS A 73 -14.35 -31.80 -8.98
N THR A 74 -13.29 -31.74 -9.75
CA THR A 74 -13.29 -31.02 -11.03
C THR A 74 -14.21 -31.73 -12.04
N LYS A 75 -15.09 -31.00 -12.70
CA LYS A 75 -15.97 -31.57 -13.74
C LYS A 75 -15.15 -32.09 -14.93
N GLY A 76 -15.41 -33.34 -15.33
CA GLY A 76 -14.82 -33.93 -16.54
C GLY A 76 -13.40 -34.50 -16.39
N LYS A 77 -12.76 -34.41 -15.21
CA LYS A 77 -11.43 -34.98 -14.94
C LYS A 77 -11.49 -35.88 -13.72
N ALA A 78 -11.26 -37.18 -13.91
CA ALA A 78 -11.59 -38.24 -12.96
C ALA A 78 -10.81 -38.23 -11.63
N MET A 79 -9.69 -37.52 -11.49
CA MET A 79 -8.82 -37.59 -10.29
C MET A 79 -8.33 -36.23 -9.79
N THR A 80 -8.96 -35.16 -10.19
CA THR A 80 -8.56 -33.80 -9.81
C THR A 80 -9.61 -33.13 -8.90
N ILE A 81 -9.13 -32.22 -8.05
CA ILE A 81 -9.94 -31.40 -7.16
C ILE A 81 -9.58 -29.93 -7.37
N GLU A 82 -10.53 -29.04 -7.10
CA GLU A 82 -10.37 -27.60 -7.20
C GLU A 82 -10.97 -26.93 -5.96
N PHE A 83 -10.51 -25.75 -5.61
CA PHE A 83 -11.04 -25.02 -4.45
C PHE A 83 -12.55 -24.75 -4.57
N VAL A 84 -13.25 -24.83 -3.44
CA VAL A 84 -14.56 -24.16 -3.30
C VAL A 84 -14.33 -22.65 -3.44
N PRO A 85 -15.04 -21.93 -4.34
CA PRO A 85 -14.78 -20.52 -4.59
C PRO A 85 -14.82 -19.63 -3.35
N ALA A 86 -15.73 -19.91 -2.41
CA ALA A 86 -15.83 -19.17 -1.16
C ALA A 86 -14.61 -19.39 -0.24
N ILE A 87 -14.04 -20.59 -0.23
CA ILE A 87 -12.81 -20.90 0.53
C ILE A 87 -11.62 -20.18 -0.11
N LEU A 88 -11.46 -20.24 -1.43
CA LEU A 88 -10.40 -19.53 -2.13
C LEU A 88 -10.47 -18.02 -1.83
N GLN A 89 -11.66 -17.41 -1.90
CA GLN A 89 -11.85 -16.01 -1.56
C GLN A 89 -11.52 -15.69 -0.10
N SER A 90 -11.82 -16.61 0.82
CA SER A 90 -11.47 -16.45 2.24
C SER A 90 -9.96 -16.49 2.44
N LEU A 91 -9.25 -17.43 1.78
CA LEU A 91 -7.78 -17.53 1.82
C LEU A 91 -7.12 -16.29 1.21
N GLU A 92 -7.64 -15.78 0.10
CA GLU A 92 -7.15 -14.52 -0.50
C GLU A 92 -7.28 -13.35 0.48
N LYS A 93 -8.40 -13.23 1.20
CA LYS A 93 -8.59 -12.17 2.21
C LYS A 93 -7.69 -12.33 3.42
N SER A 94 -7.47 -13.55 3.90
CA SER A 94 -6.76 -13.81 5.17
C SER A 94 -5.25 -13.82 5.01
N ILE A 95 -4.74 -14.41 3.93
CA ILE A 95 -3.31 -14.64 3.73
C ILE A 95 -2.79 -14.23 2.34
N GLY A 96 -3.65 -13.77 1.44
CA GLY A 96 -3.25 -13.29 0.11
C GLY A 96 -2.27 -12.11 0.17
N CYS A 97 -2.34 -11.30 1.24
CA CYS A 97 -1.42 -10.21 1.49
C CYS A 97 0.05 -10.64 1.62
N LEU A 98 0.34 -11.91 1.92
CA LEU A 98 1.71 -12.43 1.97
C LEU A 98 2.42 -12.40 0.61
N TRP A 99 1.67 -12.31 -0.50
CA TRP A 99 2.20 -12.15 -1.86
C TRP A 99 2.21 -10.71 -2.36
N LEU A 100 1.76 -9.75 -1.55
CA LEU A 100 1.91 -8.35 -1.92
C LEU A 100 3.40 -8.01 -1.93
N ASP A 101 3.86 -7.51 -3.07
CA ASP A 101 5.19 -6.95 -3.16
C ASP A 101 5.34 -5.86 -2.10
N SER A 102 6.50 -5.78 -1.45
CA SER A 102 6.81 -4.70 -0.49
C SER A 102 6.67 -3.30 -1.10
N THR A 103 6.57 -3.22 -2.42
CA THR A 103 6.32 -2.00 -3.19
C THR A 103 4.83 -1.70 -3.40
N THR A 104 3.93 -2.67 -3.19
CA THR A 104 2.48 -2.47 -3.32
C THR A 104 1.95 -1.86 -2.02
N ILE A 105 1.29 -0.72 -2.15
CA ILE A 105 0.68 0.00 -1.04
C ILE A 105 -0.84 -0.15 -1.19
N GLU A 106 -1.47 -0.84 -0.23
CA GLU A 106 -2.92 -0.83 -0.12
C GLU A 106 -3.35 0.52 0.42
N SER A 107 -4.06 1.28 -0.39
CA SER A 107 -4.53 2.61 -0.04
C SER A 107 -5.99 2.82 -0.43
N SER A 108 -6.60 3.83 0.16
CA SER A 108 -7.96 4.29 -0.16
C SER A 108 -7.91 5.78 -0.43
N SER A 109 -8.83 6.30 -1.24
CA SER A 109 -8.93 7.74 -1.50
C SER A 109 -9.55 8.54 -0.33
N GLU A 110 -9.35 8.11 0.92
CA GLU A 110 -10.03 8.70 2.07
C GLU A 110 -9.52 10.12 2.40
N LEU A 111 -8.21 10.35 2.32
CA LEU A 111 -7.61 11.65 2.60
C LEU A 111 -7.35 12.45 1.32
N ILE A 112 -6.68 11.84 0.34
CA ILE A 112 -6.39 12.42 -0.98
C ILE A 112 -7.04 11.54 -2.06
N ASP A 113 -7.78 12.15 -2.97
CA ASP A 113 -8.44 11.45 -4.09
C ASP A 113 -7.39 10.96 -5.11
N GLU A 114 -7.11 9.66 -5.09
CA GLU A 114 -6.15 9.02 -5.99
C GLU A 114 -6.60 9.07 -7.45
N THR A 115 -7.91 9.05 -7.71
CA THR A 115 -8.42 9.11 -9.09
C THR A 115 -8.13 10.44 -9.75
N LYS A 116 -8.00 11.50 -8.94
CA LYS A 116 -7.71 12.86 -9.41
C LYS A 116 -6.22 13.20 -9.45
N PHE A 117 -5.45 12.71 -8.48
CA PHE A 117 -4.07 13.16 -8.26
C PHE A 117 -2.99 12.11 -8.58
N CYS A 118 -3.34 10.87 -8.91
CA CYS A 118 -2.42 9.85 -9.40
C CYS A 118 -2.46 9.72 -10.94
N GLY A 119 -1.44 9.05 -11.49
CA GLY A 119 -1.31 8.82 -12.93
C GLY A 119 -0.42 9.83 -13.66
N TYR A 120 0.14 10.82 -12.97
CA TYR A 120 1.00 11.86 -13.56
C TYR A 120 2.49 11.55 -13.43
N ARG A 121 2.92 11.15 -12.24
CA ARG A 121 4.33 10.78 -11.95
C ARG A 121 4.36 9.70 -10.88
N GLY A 122 4.98 8.56 -11.18
CA GLY A 122 4.97 7.38 -10.30
C GLY A 122 5.47 7.63 -8.86
N TYR A 123 6.41 8.57 -8.65
CA TYR A 123 6.84 8.90 -7.29
C TYR A 123 5.80 9.73 -6.51
N LEU A 124 4.99 10.55 -7.18
CA LEU A 124 3.86 11.27 -6.56
C LEU A 124 2.75 10.29 -6.23
N ASP A 125 2.44 9.37 -7.14
CA ASP A 125 1.42 8.34 -6.94
C ASP A 125 1.75 7.52 -5.69
N ARG A 126 3.01 7.05 -5.60
CA ARG A 126 3.48 6.30 -4.43
C ARG A 126 3.41 7.11 -3.13
N LEU A 127 3.73 8.40 -3.19
CA LEU A 127 3.66 9.29 -2.02
C LEU A 127 2.21 9.49 -1.55
N ILE A 128 1.27 9.70 -2.48
CA ILE A 128 -0.16 9.83 -2.17
C ILE A 128 -0.72 8.53 -1.58
N GLN A 129 -0.37 7.38 -2.15
CA GLN A 129 -0.76 6.08 -1.62
C GLN A 129 -0.26 5.87 -0.19
N GLN A 130 1.00 6.23 0.10
CA GLN A 130 1.55 6.17 1.46
C GLN A 130 0.82 7.10 2.44
N ILE A 131 0.45 8.30 2.01
CA ILE A 131 -0.33 9.24 2.81
C ILE A 131 -1.69 8.65 3.17
N ASN A 132 -2.42 8.16 2.17
CA ASN A 132 -3.74 7.56 2.35
C ASN A 132 -3.66 6.30 3.23
N HIS A 133 -2.71 5.42 2.97
CA HIS A 133 -2.46 4.23 3.79
C HIS A 133 -2.19 4.59 5.25
N SER A 134 -1.30 5.54 5.49
CA SER A 134 -0.95 5.98 6.85
C SER A 134 -2.17 6.56 7.58
N TYR A 135 -2.95 7.40 6.91
CA TYR A 135 -4.17 7.98 7.48
C TYR A 135 -5.22 6.91 7.83
N THR A 136 -5.50 5.98 6.90
CA THR A 136 -6.50 4.91 7.08
C THR A 136 -6.11 3.95 8.21
N ASN A 137 -4.79 3.72 8.41
CA ASN A 137 -4.27 2.86 9.47
C ASN A 137 -3.93 3.60 10.78
N ASN A 138 -4.44 4.82 10.97
CA ASN A 138 -4.25 5.64 12.16
C ASN A 138 -2.78 6.02 12.46
N CYS A 139 -1.90 5.95 11.46
CA CYS A 139 -0.50 6.39 11.56
C CYS A 139 -0.38 7.89 11.25
N TYR A 140 -0.99 8.74 12.09
CA TYR A 140 -1.17 10.17 11.78
C TYR A 140 0.13 10.98 11.75
N ASP A 141 1.12 10.66 12.57
CA ASP A 141 2.45 11.28 12.48
C ASP A 141 3.11 11.01 11.13
N ALA A 142 3.03 9.76 10.64
CA ALA A 142 3.54 9.41 9.33
C ALA A 142 2.76 10.15 8.22
N ALA A 143 1.44 10.20 8.31
CA ALA A 143 0.60 10.95 7.37
C ALA A 143 0.99 12.43 7.33
N ALA A 144 1.16 13.08 8.50
CA ALA A 144 1.55 14.49 8.62
C ALA A 144 2.91 14.80 7.97
N VAL A 145 3.92 13.95 8.23
CA VAL A 145 5.25 14.08 7.64
C VAL A 145 5.20 13.92 6.12
N LEU A 146 4.44 12.94 5.62
CA LEU A 146 4.30 12.69 4.19
C LEU A 146 3.49 13.78 3.48
N LEU A 147 2.45 14.36 4.12
CA LEU A 147 1.74 15.54 3.62
C LEU A 147 2.70 16.71 3.46
N ARG A 148 3.51 17.01 4.49
CA ARG A 148 4.53 18.05 4.41
C ARG A 148 5.49 17.82 3.23
N ARG A 149 5.94 16.57 3.02
CA ARG A 149 6.82 16.21 1.91
C ARG A 149 6.14 16.40 0.56
N LEU A 150 4.89 15.99 0.40
CA LEU A 150 4.12 16.18 -0.83
C LEU A 150 3.98 17.67 -1.17
N PHE A 151 3.65 18.47 -0.17
CA PHE A 151 3.56 19.92 -0.31
C PHE A 151 4.89 20.54 -0.79
N GLU A 152 6.03 20.17 -0.18
CA GLU A 152 7.36 20.64 -0.57
C GLU A 152 7.69 20.27 -2.02
N VAL A 153 7.45 19.01 -2.40
CA VAL A 153 7.69 18.53 -3.77
C VAL A 153 6.86 19.29 -4.79
N LEU A 154 5.58 19.55 -4.51
CA LEU A 154 4.70 20.28 -5.43
C LEU A 154 5.10 21.76 -5.57
N LEU A 155 5.55 22.40 -4.49
CA LEU A 155 6.11 23.74 -4.59
C LEU A 155 7.34 23.76 -5.53
N VAL A 156 8.31 22.87 -5.30
CA VAL A 156 9.51 22.79 -6.16
C VAL A 156 9.13 22.55 -7.62
N LEU A 157 8.22 21.62 -7.90
CA LEU A 157 7.74 21.36 -9.25
C LEU A 157 7.08 22.58 -9.91
N SER A 158 6.34 23.36 -9.12
CA SER A 158 5.70 24.59 -9.61
C SER A 158 6.75 25.65 -10.00
N TYR A 159 7.80 25.79 -9.20
CA TYR A 159 8.93 26.68 -9.52
C TYR A 159 9.68 26.20 -10.77
N GLN A 160 9.96 24.92 -10.88
CA GLN A 160 10.60 24.32 -12.07
C GLN A 160 9.77 24.54 -13.33
N LYS A 161 8.45 24.32 -13.25
CA LYS A 161 7.54 24.50 -14.39
C LYS A 161 7.53 25.92 -14.92
N LEU A 162 7.64 26.91 -14.01
CA LEU A 162 7.68 28.32 -14.35
C LEU A 162 9.08 28.85 -14.72
N GLY A 163 10.12 28.01 -14.60
CA GLY A 163 11.50 28.39 -14.90
C GLY A 163 12.10 29.38 -13.89
N ILE A 164 11.59 29.41 -12.67
CA ILE A 164 12.02 30.30 -11.58
C ILE A 164 12.62 29.56 -10.38
N ASP A 165 12.98 28.29 -10.56
CA ASP A 165 13.51 27.45 -9.48
C ASP A 165 14.87 27.94 -8.94
N SER A 166 15.59 28.77 -9.67
CA SER A 166 16.78 29.45 -9.18
C SER A 166 16.55 30.30 -7.92
N GLU A 167 15.32 30.82 -7.73
CA GLU A 167 14.96 31.63 -6.56
C GLU A 167 14.90 30.86 -5.25
N ILE A 168 14.80 29.53 -5.33
CA ILE A 168 14.70 28.63 -4.18
C ILE A 168 15.87 27.65 -4.09
N LYS A 169 16.92 27.79 -4.91
CA LYS A 169 18.13 26.96 -4.80
C LYS A 169 18.96 27.36 -3.58
N ASP A 170 19.64 26.37 -3.03
CA ASP A 170 20.62 26.61 -1.97
C ASP A 170 21.89 27.30 -2.49
N ALA A 171 22.78 27.69 -1.59
CA ALA A 171 24.03 28.38 -1.93
C ALA A 171 24.97 27.53 -2.80
N SER A 172 24.84 26.19 -2.80
CA SER A 172 25.62 25.28 -3.64
C SER A 172 25.07 25.18 -5.07
N GLY A 173 23.81 25.57 -5.28
CA GLY A 173 23.08 25.42 -6.53
C GLY A 173 22.65 23.99 -6.87
N ASN A 174 23.02 23.01 -6.05
CA ASN A 174 22.72 21.58 -6.28
C ASN A 174 21.43 21.12 -5.60
N GLY A 175 20.96 21.86 -4.58
CA GLY A 175 19.76 21.57 -3.81
C GLY A 175 18.81 22.74 -3.74
N TYR A 176 17.80 22.59 -2.91
CA TYR A 176 16.84 23.64 -2.59
C TYR A 176 17.01 24.07 -1.14
N ILE A 177 16.66 25.33 -0.85
CA ILE A 177 16.62 25.82 0.53
C ILE A 177 15.56 25.07 1.33
N MET A 178 15.62 25.17 2.67
CA MET A 178 14.63 24.54 3.54
C MET A 178 13.21 25.00 3.20
N LEU A 179 12.22 24.12 3.40
CA LEU A 179 10.80 24.38 3.11
C LEU A 179 10.30 25.72 3.68
N GLU A 180 10.77 26.15 4.84
CA GLU A 180 10.43 27.45 5.41
C GLU A 180 10.82 28.61 4.47
N GLY A 181 12.00 28.55 3.90
CA GLY A 181 12.47 29.52 2.92
C GLY A 181 11.66 29.49 1.63
N ILE A 182 11.35 28.28 1.13
CA ILE A 182 10.50 28.09 -0.06
C ILE A 182 9.11 28.68 0.18
N VAL A 183 8.49 28.38 1.32
CA VAL A 183 7.17 28.92 1.69
C VAL A 183 7.19 30.44 1.79
N ARG A 184 8.22 31.02 2.39
CA ARG A 184 8.36 32.49 2.50
C ARG A 184 8.47 33.12 1.11
N ASN A 185 9.28 32.57 0.22
CA ASN A 185 9.39 33.05 -1.17
C ASN A 185 8.05 32.86 -1.90
N ALA A 186 7.43 31.69 -1.83
CA ALA A 186 6.18 31.38 -2.52
C ALA A 186 5.02 32.32 -2.16
N LYS A 187 4.91 32.73 -0.88
CA LYS A 187 3.89 33.67 -0.43
C LYS A 187 4.04 35.07 -1.05
N ALA A 188 5.27 35.49 -1.32
CA ALA A 188 5.58 36.79 -1.87
C ALA A 188 5.73 36.80 -3.40
N ASN A 189 5.92 35.61 -4.00
CA ASN A 189 6.28 35.46 -5.40
C ASN A 189 5.11 35.84 -6.33
N ARG A 190 5.29 36.87 -7.16
CA ARG A 190 4.27 37.33 -8.10
C ARG A 190 4.16 36.47 -9.35
N THR A 191 5.24 35.81 -9.76
CA THR A 191 5.25 34.94 -10.94
C THR A 191 4.52 33.62 -10.63
N LEU A 192 4.72 33.06 -9.44
CA LEU A 192 3.98 31.90 -8.96
C LEU A 192 2.49 32.20 -8.79
N ASN A 193 2.14 33.45 -8.46
CA ASN A 193 0.77 33.98 -8.39
C ASN A 193 -0.24 33.03 -7.74
N LEU A 194 0.01 32.68 -6.48
CA LEU A 194 -0.83 31.80 -5.69
C LEU A 194 -2.06 32.52 -5.14
N SER A 195 -3.16 31.79 -5.06
CA SER A 195 -4.41 32.25 -4.45
C SER A 195 -4.26 32.49 -2.93
N ARG A 196 -5.37 32.75 -2.25
CA ARG A 196 -5.39 32.95 -0.79
C ARG A 196 -4.96 31.72 0.01
N ILE A 197 -4.96 30.52 -0.60
CA ILE A 197 -4.54 29.28 0.07
C ILE A 197 -3.08 29.34 0.55
N LYS A 198 -2.26 30.18 -0.05
CA LYS A 198 -0.88 30.42 0.41
C LYS A 198 -0.77 30.86 1.87
N ASN A 199 -1.83 31.42 2.45
CA ASN A 199 -1.85 31.79 3.86
C ASN A 199 -1.81 30.59 4.80
N GLU A 200 -2.25 29.40 4.33
CA GLU A 200 -2.26 28.14 5.07
C GLU A 200 -0.94 27.37 4.96
N PHE A 201 0.00 27.82 4.14
CA PHE A 201 1.25 27.10 3.87
C PHE A 201 2.10 26.86 5.13
N ASP A 202 2.10 27.80 6.07
CA ASP A 202 2.78 27.60 7.35
C ASP A 202 2.09 26.52 8.18
N THR A 203 0.77 26.46 8.16
CA THR A 203 0.00 25.39 8.85
C THR A 203 0.38 24.04 8.30
N PHE A 204 0.39 23.83 6.98
CA PHE A 204 0.79 22.57 6.35
C PHE A 204 2.22 22.16 6.70
N ARG A 205 3.14 23.11 6.70
CA ARG A 205 4.53 22.90 7.12
C ARG A 205 4.63 22.52 8.59
N MET A 206 3.93 23.23 9.47
CA MET A 206 4.03 23.08 10.92
C MET A 206 3.49 21.74 11.41
N VAL A 207 2.36 21.27 10.87
CA VAL A 207 1.79 19.96 11.24
C VAL A 207 2.82 18.84 11.02
N GLY A 208 3.46 18.80 9.86
CA GLY A 208 4.50 17.82 9.59
C GLY A 208 5.79 18.03 10.39
N ASN A 209 6.17 19.28 10.70
CA ASN A 209 7.34 19.57 11.52
C ASN A 209 7.14 19.14 12.98
N PHE A 210 5.96 19.38 13.55
CA PHE A 210 5.66 18.92 14.92
C PHE A 210 5.70 17.40 15.00
N SER A 211 5.10 16.69 14.04
CA SER A 211 5.15 15.23 13.98
C SER A 211 6.56 14.67 13.78
N ALA A 212 7.44 15.38 13.08
CA ALA A 212 8.80 14.90 12.83
C ALA A 212 9.81 15.23 13.95
N HIS A 213 9.64 16.35 14.67
CA HIS A 213 10.72 16.90 15.50
C HIS A 213 10.31 17.23 16.94
N ASN A 214 9.02 17.29 17.28
CA ASN A 214 8.58 17.59 18.62
C ASN A 214 8.55 16.30 19.46
N ILE A 215 9.25 16.30 20.59
CA ILE A 215 9.42 15.12 21.45
C ILE A 215 8.10 14.73 22.16
N THR A 216 7.21 15.68 22.40
CA THR A 216 5.99 15.47 23.19
C THR A 216 4.71 15.52 22.37
N TYR A 217 4.78 15.96 21.13
CA TYR A 217 3.62 16.01 20.24
C TYR A 217 3.48 14.72 19.46
N THR A 218 2.26 14.22 19.40
CA THR A 218 1.85 13.12 18.51
C THR A 218 0.60 13.57 17.78
N ALA A 219 0.64 13.54 16.44
CA ALA A 219 -0.50 13.94 15.62
C ALA A 219 -1.68 12.98 15.84
N GLY A 220 -2.86 13.55 16.03
CA GLY A 220 -4.13 12.83 16.05
C GLY A 220 -4.89 12.97 14.74
N LYS A 221 -5.96 12.19 14.58
CA LYS A 221 -6.86 12.28 13.43
C LYS A 221 -7.35 13.70 13.19
N LYS A 222 -7.71 14.38 14.27
CA LYS A 222 -8.24 15.74 14.22
C LYS A 222 -7.27 16.74 13.59
N ASP A 223 -5.97 16.62 13.88
CA ASP A 223 -4.96 17.54 13.34
C ASP A 223 -4.86 17.45 11.81
N ILE A 224 -5.07 16.25 11.26
CA ILE A 224 -5.12 16.02 9.81
C ILE A 224 -6.46 16.46 9.23
N ASP A 225 -7.58 16.15 9.90
CA ASP A 225 -8.92 16.50 9.44
C ASP A 225 -9.12 18.02 9.39
N ASP A 226 -8.57 18.77 10.36
CA ASP A 226 -8.68 20.23 10.44
C ASP A 226 -8.02 20.92 9.23
N ILE A 227 -6.97 20.33 8.65
CA ILE A 227 -6.30 20.87 7.45
C ILE A 227 -6.80 20.28 6.13
N LYS A 228 -7.55 19.19 6.15
CA LYS A 228 -7.92 18.38 4.99
C LYS A 228 -8.51 19.19 3.83
N LEU A 229 -9.48 20.07 4.11
CA LEU A 229 -10.13 20.89 3.08
C LEU A 229 -9.13 21.84 2.41
N ASN A 230 -8.42 22.62 3.22
CA ASN A 230 -7.45 23.60 2.71
C ASN A 230 -6.28 22.91 2.00
N TYR A 231 -5.87 21.76 2.49
CA TYR A 231 -4.82 20.96 1.85
C TYR A 231 -5.25 20.46 0.45
N ARG A 232 -6.49 20.03 0.28
CA ARG A 232 -7.02 19.65 -1.04
C ARG A 232 -7.06 20.82 -2.01
N VAL A 233 -7.49 21.99 -1.56
CA VAL A 233 -7.47 23.23 -2.38
C VAL A 233 -6.04 23.57 -2.82
N MET A 234 -5.07 23.45 -1.92
CA MET A 234 -3.65 23.63 -2.22
C MET A 234 -3.16 22.61 -3.25
N LEU A 235 -3.52 21.34 -3.11
CA LEU A 235 -3.15 20.30 -4.08
C LEU A 235 -3.62 20.66 -5.49
N GLU A 236 -4.88 21.03 -5.64
CA GLU A 236 -5.44 21.43 -6.95
C GLU A 236 -4.67 22.59 -7.57
N GLU A 237 -4.38 23.62 -6.77
CA GLU A 237 -3.64 24.77 -7.26
C GLU A 237 -2.21 24.41 -7.66
N LEU A 238 -1.48 23.68 -6.81
CA LEU A 238 -0.08 23.35 -7.09
C LEU A 238 0.06 22.30 -8.21
N TYR A 239 -0.88 21.37 -8.37
CA TYR A 239 -0.90 20.46 -9.52
C TYR A 239 -1.04 21.22 -10.84
N ASN A 240 -1.94 22.21 -10.90
CA ASN A 240 -2.06 23.11 -12.04
C ASN A 240 -0.77 23.91 -12.27
N LYS A 241 -0.20 24.52 -11.23
CA LYS A 241 1.04 25.32 -11.34
C LYS A 241 2.24 24.48 -11.78
N ALA A 242 2.30 23.22 -11.35
CA ALA A 242 3.32 22.26 -11.77
C ALA A 242 3.08 21.69 -13.18
N GLY A 243 1.94 22.02 -13.81
CA GLY A 243 1.55 21.49 -15.12
C GLY A 243 1.35 20.00 -15.14
N LEU A 244 0.79 19.45 -14.04
CA LEU A 244 0.45 18.03 -13.93
C LEU A 244 -0.98 17.77 -14.38
N ILE A 245 -1.90 18.72 -14.12
CA ILE A 245 -3.30 18.71 -14.58
C ILE A 245 -3.58 20.00 -15.31
#